data_91f2309b9bc641822c834aff06a62372
#
_entry.id   91f2309b9bc641822c834aff06a62372
#
_cell.length_a   1.000
_cell.length_b   1.000
_cell.length_c   1.000
_cell.angle_alpha   90.00
_cell.angle_beta   90.00
_cell.angle_gamma   90.00
#
_symmetry.space_group_name_H-M   'P 1'
#
loop_
_entity.id
_entity.type
_entity.pdbx_description
1 polymer ?
#
loop_
_entity_poly.entity_id
_entity_poly.type
_entity_poly.pdbx_seq_one_letter_code
_entity_poly.pdbx_strand_id
1 'polypeptide(L)'
;MRVSRLRLAAGCLSALSLVGCTSAQAPAPASTEGAAPAGTSEPAGAPSGAVTLPSGYPERPFVRVEFDKLTWRPTEGNTLGVETAVVEGDPSKPGYYLTINHFPAGVMSRPHFHPDERYVIVLRGTWHTDEGKVFRPKETTPLKPGDFMRHPKDGPHYDGALNEDTWVAISGYGPTKATVIDGGELFGRSR
;
A
#
# COMPACT_ATOMS: atom_id res chain seq x y z
N MET A 1 -44.81 -1.60 -48.81
CA MET A 1 -46.14 -2.20 -48.58
C MET A 1 -46.15 -2.94 -47.25
N ARG A 2 -47.17 -2.62 -46.41
CA ARG A 2 -47.64 -3.23 -45.16
C ARG A 2 -46.68 -3.06 -43.94
N VAL A 3 -46.93 -2.07 -43.08
CA VAL A 3 -48.04 -1.72 -42.16
C VAL A 3 -48.11 -2.64 -40.94
N SER A 4 -47.79 -1.97 -39.80
CA SER A 4 -48.39 -2.01 -38.46
C SER A 4 -48.60 -3.36 -37.76
N ARG A 5 -48.20 -3.43 -36.53
CA ARG A 5 -49.18 -3.47 -35.41
C ARG A 5 -48.55 -3.11 -34.05
N LEU A 6 -49.02 -2.00 -33.55
CA LEU A 6 -49.07 -1.53 -32.17
C LEU A 6 -49.91 -2.51 -31.33
N ARG A 7 -49.43 -2.92 -30.17
CA ARG A 7 -50.27 -3.44 -29.07
C ARG A 7 -49.93 -2.79 -27.76
N LEU A 8 -50.86 -1.91 -27.32
CA LEU A 8 -51.06 -1.49 -25.95
C LEU A 8 -51.69 -2.65 -25.15
N ALA A 9 -51.24 -2.82 -23.91
CA ALA A 9 -52.03 -3.39 -22.81
C ALA A 9 -51.36 -2.85 -21.55
N ALA A 10 -51.98 -1.86 -20.83
CA ALA A 10 -52.90 -2.00 -19.74
C ALA A 10 -52.22 -2.65 -18.52
N GLY A 11 -51.72 -1.89 -17.53
CA GLY A 11 -52.39 -1.40 -16.36
C GLY A 11 -52.56 -2.50 -15.29
N CYS A 12 -51.71 -2.47 -14.25
CA CYS A 12 -52.09 -3.05 -12.95
C CYS A 12 -51.51 -2.17 -11.85
N LEU A 13 -52.42 -1.37 -11.27
CA LEU A 13 -52.22 -0.74 -9.95
C LEU A 13 -52.21 -1.86 -8.92
N SER A 14 -51.15 -1.92 -8.13
CA SER A 14 -51.16 -2.68 -6.88
C SER A 14 -50.75 -1.78 -5.72
N ALA A 15 -51.62 -1.81 -4.76
CA ALA A 15 -51.70 -0.94 -3.58
C ALA A 15 -50.45 -1.01 -2.68
N LEU A 16 -50.03 0.16 -2.25
CA LEU A 16 -49.07 0.35 -1.14
C LEU A 16 -49.74 -0.09 0.16
N SER A 17 -49.21 -1.14 0.80
CA SER A 17 -49.44 -1.43 2.20
C SER A 17 -48.23 -0.94 2.99
N LEU A 18 -48.39 0.19 3.68
CA LEU A 18 -47.47 0.70 4.70
C LEU A 18 -47.61 -0.20 5.95
N VAL A 19 -46.65 -1.07 6.17
CA VAL A 19 -46.45 -1.70 7.47
C VAL A 19 -45.44 -0.83 8.22
N GLY A 20 -45.95 -0.09 9.22
CA GLY A 20 -45.13 0.65 10.16
C GLY A 20 -44.40 -0.30 11.10
N CYS A 21 -43.08 -0.40 10.96
CA CYS A 21 -42.22 -0.98 11.98
C CYS A 21 -41.92 0.10 13.01
N THR A 22 -42.65 0.05 14.14
CA THR A 22 -42.25 0.75 15.36
C THR A 22 -41.02 0.05 15.94
N SER A 23 -39.88 0.67 15.82
CA SER A 23 -38.66 0.27 16.53
C SER A 23 -38.86 0.52 18.04
N ALA A 24 -39.02 -0.53 18.80
CA ALA A 24 -38.95 -0.49 20.25
C ALA A 24 -37.49 -0.20 20.65
N GLN A 25 -37.25 0.98 21.15
CA GLN A 25 -35.99 1.42 21.73
C GLN A 25 -35.85 0.76 23.10
N ALA A 26 -34.85 -0.10 23.27
CA ALA A 26 -34.53 -0.68 24.57
C ALA A 26 -34.07 0.42 25.53
N PRO A 27 -34.47 0.39 26.82
CA PRO A 27 -34.02 1.37 27.80
C PRO A 27 -32.53 1.19 28.07
N ALA A 28 -31.81 2.30 28.09
CA ALA A 28 -30.40 2.37 28.48
C ALA A 28 -30.25 1.89 29.94
N PRO A 29 -29.22 1.15 30.31
CA PRO A 29 -28.95 0.78 31.69
C PRO A 29 -28.63 2.04 32.51
N ALA A 30 -29.27 2.15 33.64
CA ALA A 30 -29.05 3.21 34.62
C ALA A 30 -27.58 3.20 35.09
N SER A 31 -26.93 4.31 34.93
CA SER A 31 -25.58 4.56 35.46
C SER A 31 -25.72 4.68 37.00
N THR A 32 -25.29 3.67 37.72
CA THR A 32 -25.04 3.80 39.15
C THR A 32 -23.72 4.57 39.31
N GLU A 33 -23.85 5.82 39.68
CA GLU A 33 -22.78 6.71 40.09
C GLU A 33 -22.20 6.21 41.44
N GLY A 34 -21.21 5.32 41.33
CA GLY A 34 -20.35 4.93 42.43
C GLY A 34 -19.20 5.89 42.54
N ALA A 35 -19.27 6.82 43.49
CA ALA A 35 -18.15 7.69 43.81
C ALA A 35 -16.94 6.83 44.26
N ALA A 36 -15.95 6.73 43.40
CA ALA A 36 -14.64 6.20 43.77
C ALA A 36 -13.86 7.28 44.56
N PRO A 37 -13.16 6.91 45.66
CA PRO A 37 -12.34 7.86 46.38
C PRO A 37 -11.21 8.35 45.51
N ALA A 38 -10.98 9.66 45.51
CA ALA A 38 -9.85 10.29 44.84
C ALA A 38 -8.54 9.85 45.51
N GLY A 39 -8.03 8.71 45.04
CA GLY A 39 -6.64 8.35 45.26
C GLY A 39 -5.78 9.11 44.28
N THR A 40 -5.08 10.11 44.75
CA THR A 40 -3.97 10.71 44.02
C THR A 40 -2.86 9.66 43.88
N SER A 41 -2.94 8.82 42.86
CA SER A 41 -1.78 8.06 42.40
C SER A 41 -0.86 9.02 41.69
N GLU A 42 0.17 9.44 42.40
CA GLU A 42 1.36 10.01 41.80
C GLU A 42 1.82 9.12 40.66
N PRO A 43 2.05 9.63 39.42
CA PRO A 43 2.55 8.77 38.34
C PRO A 43 3.85 8.16 38.82
N ALA A 44 3.94 6.83 38.84
CA ALA A 44 5.16 6.11 39.13
C ALA A 44 6.28 6.74 38.35
N GLY A 45 7.27 7.30 39.08
CA GLY A 45 8.39 8.05 38.49
C GLY A 45 9.00 7.19 37.39
N ALA A 46 9.20 7.79 36.23
CA ALA A 46 9.95 7.17 35.17
C ALA A 46 11.27 6.64 35.76
N PRO A 47 11.71 5.43 35.39
CA PRO A 47 12.95 4.89 35.93
C PRO A 47 14.07 5.89 35.64
N SER A 48 14.61 6.48 36.69
CA SER A 48 15.74 7.41 36.64
C SER A 48 17.06 6.66 36.38
N GLY A 49 17.06 5.79 35.39
CA GLY A 49 18.23 5.14 34.87
C GLY A 49 18.60 5.77 33.55
N ALA A 50 19.65 6.59 33.52
CA ALA A 50 20.23 6.96 32.24
C ALA A 50 20.60 5.68 31.49
N VAL A 51 19.94 5.44 30.34
CA VAL A 51 20.31 4.35 29.43
C VAL A 51 21.68 4.70 28.88
N THR A 52 22.71 3.99 29.34
CA THR A 52 24.06 4.13 28.78
C THR A 52 24.07 3.36 27.45
N LEU A 53 24.24 4.07 26.35
CA LEU A 53 24.43 3.44 25.06
C LEU A 53 25.72 2.59 25.07
N PRO A 54 25.73 1.44 24.34
CA PRO A 54 26.91 0.62 24.22
C PRO A 54 28.10 1.44 23.71
N SER A 55 29.30 1.22 24.31
CA SER A 55 30.54 1.80 23.82
C SER A 55 30.74 1.45 22.35
N GLY A 56 30.95 2.46 21.49
CA GLY A 56 31.10 2.28 20.05
C GLY A 56 29.80 2.38 19.25
N TYR A 57 28.67 2.78 19.86
CA TYR A 57 27.49 3.13 19.12
C TYR A 57 27.79 4.31 18.17
N PRO A 58 27.70 4.14 16.86
CA PRO A 58 28.06 5.21 15.93
C PRO A 58 27.06 6.36 16.10
N GLU A 59 27.58 7.56 16.39
CA GLU A 59 26.77 8.77 16.30
C GLU A 59 26.35 8.97 14.83
N ARG A 60 25.11 8.61 14.51
CA ARG A 60 24.53 8.94 13.23
C ARG A 60 23.63 10.15 13.39
N PRO A 61 23.77 11.17 12.56
CA PRO A 61 22.87 12.31 12.61
C PRO A 61 21.45 11.89 12.25
N PHE A 62 20.46 12.55 12.84
CA PHE A 62 19.08 12.38 12.41
C PHE A 62 18.93 12.81 10.95
N VAL A 63 18.35 11.94 10.12
CA VAL A 63 18.01 12.23 8.73
C VAL A 63 16.52 12.57 8.64
N ARG A 64 16.20 13.67 8.00
CA ARG A 64 14.81 14.09 7.71
C ARG A 64 14.70 14.39 6.23
N VAL A 65 13.80 13.69 5.58
CA VAL A 65 13.54 13.89 4.14
C VAL A 65 12.07 14.24 3.96
N GLU A 66 11.81 15.39 3.39
CA GLU A 66 10.46 15.82 3.05
C GLU A 66 10.08 15.21 1.69
N PHE A 67 8.90 14.60 1.61
CA PHE A 67 8.44 13.90 0.41
C PHE A 67 8.48 14.80 -0.83
N ASP A 68 8.04 16.06 -0.69
CA ASP A 68 7.97 17.01 -1.79
C ASP A 68 9.35 17.55 -2.24
N LYS A 69 10.41 17.23 -1.48
CA LYS A 69 11.80 17.60 -1.80
C LYS A 69 12.63 16.42 -2.29
N LEU A 70 12.02 15.27 -2.53
CA LEU A 70 12.70 14.11 -3.07
C LEU A 70 13.26 14.39 -4.46
N THR A 71 14.45 13.87 -4.72
CA THR A 71 15.06 13.92 -6.04
C THR A 71 14.68 12.66 -6.82
N TRP A 72 13.77 12.81 -7.76
CA TRP A 72 13.28 11.74 -8.61
C TRP A 72 14.21 11.51 -9.79
N ARG A 73 14.41 10.26 -10.15
CA ARG A 73 15.17 9.83 -11.32
C ARG A 73 14.40 8.73 -12.03
N PRO A 74 14.39 8.71 -13.37
CA PRO A 74 13.85 7.59 -14.12
C PRO A 74 14.49 6.28 -13.66
N THR A 75 13.67 5.26 -13.41
CA THR A 75 14.19 3.92 -13.12
C THR A 75 14.90 3.38 -14.35
N GLU A 76 16.06 2.76 -14.18
CA GLU A 76 16.87 2.25 -15.28
C GLU A 76 16.07 1.30 -16.20
N GLY A 77 16.27 1.48 -17.51
CA GLY A 77 15.57 0.68 -18.54
C GLY A 77 14.08 0.97 -18.68
N ASN A 78 13.59 2.09 -18.11
CA ASN A 78 12.18 2.44 -18.13
C ASN A 78 11.89 3.64 -19.04
N THR A 79 10.93 3.47 -19.96
CA THR A 79 10.41 4.52 -20.85
C THR A 79 8.96 4.91 -20.54
N LEU A 80 8.35 4.33 -19.49
CA LEU A 80 6.94 4.49 -19.17
C LEU A 80 6.67 5.42 -17.98
N GLY A 81 7.70 6.15 -17.50
CA GLY A 81 7.58 7.15 -16.46
C GLY A 81 7.67 6.60 -15.03
N VAL A 82 8.13 5.36 -14.84
CA VAL A 82 8.45 4.88 -13.49
C VAL A 82 9.68 5.61 -12.97
N GLU A 83 9.59 6.17 -11.77
CA GLU A 83 10.66 6.96 -11.17
C GLU A 83 11.02 6.42 -9.78
N THR A 84 12.26 6.61 -9.40
CA THR A 84 12.79 6.22 -8.10
C THR A 84 13.49 7.40 -7.44
N ALA A 85 13.21 7.61 -6.16
CA ALA A 85 13.97 8.50 -5.29
C ALA A 85 14.68 7.68 -4.20
N VAL A 86 15.99 7.86 -4.06
CA VAL A 86 16.74 7.26 -2.95
C VAL A 86 16.58 8.16 -1.72
N VAL A 87 16.05 7.59 -0.65
CA VAL A 87 15.86 8.28 0.65
C VAL A 87 17.07 8.06 1.54
N GLU A 88 17.59 6.82 1.59
CA GLU A 88 18.76 6.47 2.37
C GLU A 88 19.53 5.31 1.72
N GLY A 89 20.84 5.31 1.91
CA GLY A 89 21.72 4.26 1.39
C GLY A 89 21.94 4.31 -0.11
N ASP A 90 22.35 3.17 -0.66
CA ASP A 90 22.60 3.00 -2.10
C ASP A 90 22.18 1.57 -2.48
N PRO A 91 21.08 1.40 -3.22
CA PRO A 91 20.59 0.06 -3.58
C PRO A 91 21.56 -0.76 -4.43
N SER A 92 22.57 -0.12 -5.06
CA SER A 92 23.58 -0.80 -5.84
C SER A 92 24.77 -1.33 -5.04
N LYS A 93 24.85 -0.99 -3.75
CA LYS A 93 25.97 -1.33 -2.86
C LYS A 93 25.54 -2.21 -1.69
N PRO A 94 26.47 -2.94 -1.06
CA PRO A 94 26.18 -3.63 0.19
C PRO A 94 25.75 -2.68 1.28
N GLY A 95 24.68 -3.01 2.00
CA GLY A 95 24.13 -2.24 3.10
C GLY A 95 22.64 -1.96 2.97
N TYR A 96 22.08 -1.34 4.00
CA TYR A 96 20.68 -0.92 4.01
C TYR A 96 20.41 0.16 2.99
N TYR A 97 19.26 0.05 2.31
CA TYR A 97 18.74 1.11 1.46
C TYR A 97 17.24 1.33 1.72
N LEU A 98 16.78 2.54 1.44
CA LEU A 98 15.38 2.91 1.36
C LEU A 98 15.17 3.77 0.11
N THR A 99 14.26 3.34 -0.74
CA THR A 99 13.81 4.09 -1.92
C THR A 99 12.33 4.35 -1.86
N ILE A 100 11.87 5.38 -2.58
CA ILE A 100 10.47 5.55 -2.91
C ILE A 100 10.33 5.41 -4.42
N ASN A 101 9.42 4.56 -4.84
CA ASN A 101 9.14 4.30 -6.25
C ASN A 101 7.77 4.85 -6.61
N HIS A 102 7.69 5.55 -7.74
CA HIS A 102 6.47 6.05 -8.35
C HIS A 102 6.15 5.23 -9.59
N PHE A 103 4.94 4.69 -9.63
CA PHE A 103 4.38 3.99 -10.79
C PHE A 103 3.24 4.82 -11.36
N PRO A 104 3.35 5.31 -12.60
CA PRO A 104 2.23 5.94 -13.28
C PRO A 104 1.06 4.99 -13.50
N ALA A 105 -0.16 5.50 -13.54
CA ALA A 105 -1.36 4.73 -13.83
C ALA A 105 -1.21 3.88 -15.10
N GLY A 106 -1.56 2.61 -15.01
CA GLY A 106 -1.47 1.64 -16.10
C GLY A 106 -0.05 1.11 -16.37
N VAL A 107 0.90 1.30 -15.45
CA VAL A 107 2.26 0.79 -15.59
C VAL A 107 2.56 -0.21 -14.48
N MET A 108 3.06 -1.38 -14.87
CA MET A 108 3.44 -2.46 -13.96
C MET A 108 4.78 -3.07 -14.35
N SER A 109 5.49 -3.62 -13.38
CA SER A 109 6.61 -4.52 -13.65
C SER A 109 6.12 -5.83 -14.28
N ARG A 110 6.97 -6.43 -15.09
CA ARG A 110 6.79 -7.81 -15.57
C ARG A 110 7.28 -8.80 -14.52
N PRO A 111 6.89 -10.08 -14.61
CA PRO A 111 7.39 -11.10 -13.69
C PRO A 111 8.91 -11.07 -13.60
N HIS A 112 9.41 -10.83 -12.40
CA HIS A 112 10.81 -10.67 -12.09
C HIS A 112 11.11 -11.13 -10.67
N PHE A 113 12.37 -11.16 -10.28
CA PHE A 113 12.81 -11.42 -8.91
C PHE A 113 14.03 -10.58 -8.57
N HIS A 114 14.36 -10.53 -7.27
CA HIS A 114 15.52 -9.83 -6.73
C HIS A 114 16.39 -10.76 -5.88
N PRO A 115 17.72 -10.52 -5.84
CA PRO A 115 18.64 -11.36 -5.05
C PRO A 115 18.59 -11.09 -3.55
N ASP A 116 17.83 -10.07 -3.12
CA ASP A 116 17.64 -9.64 -1.74
C ASP A 116 16.17 -9.73 -1.32
N GLU A 117 15.94 -9.80 -0.02
CA GLU A 117 14.60 -9.65 0.55
C GLU A 117 14.25 -8.18 0.64
N ARG A 118 13.04 -7.81 0.22
CA ARG A 118 12.58 -6.42 0.22
C ARG A 118 11.29 -6.26 0.98
N TYR A 119 11.16 -5.12 1.64
CA TYR A 119 10.01 -4.73 2.44
C TYR A 119 9.37 -3.51 1.82
N VAL A 120 8.07 -3.60 1.54
CA VAL A 120 7.32 -2.58 0.81
C VAL A 120 6.17 -2.07 1.64
N ILE A 121 6.00 -0.76 1.68
CA ILE A 121 4.84 -0.09 2.28
C ILE A 121 4.24 0.83 1.23
N VAL A 122 2.93 0.77 1.05
CA VAL A 122 2.21 1.66 0.16
C VAL A 122 2.09 3.04 0.82
N LEU A 123 2.48 4.09 0.11
CA LEU A 123 2.41 5.47 0.58
C LEU A 123 1.19 6.22 0.03
N ARG A 124 0.91 6.04 -1.27
CA ARG A 124 -0.20 6.70 -1.98
C ARG A 124 -0.71 5.79 -3.11
N GLY A 125 -1.99 5.93 -3.44
CA GLY A 125 -2.63 5.17 -4.52
C GLY A 125 -2.94 3.73 -4.12
N THR A 126 -3.19 2.89 -5.12
CA THR A 126 -3.42 1.45 -4.94
C THR A 126 -2.32 0.68 -5.63
N TRP A 127 -1.51 -0.03 -4.86
CA TRP A 127 -0.44 -0.87 -5.40
C TRP A 127 -0.96 -2.28 -5.65
N HIS A 128 -0.91 -2.71 -6.89
CA HIS A 128 -1.35 -4.01 -7.35
C HIS A 128 -0.16 -4.95 -7.43
N THR A 129 -0.24 -6.11 -6.78
CA THR A 129 0.85 -7.06 -6.70
C THR A 129 0.36 -8.50 -6.73
N ASP A 130 1.14 -9.40 -7.28
CA ASP A 130 0.90 -10.83 -7.25
C ASP A 130 2.21 -11.60 -7.36
N GLU A 131 2.17 -12.88 -6.99
CA GLU A 131 3.29 -13.80 -7.03
C GLU A 131 3.28 -14.62 -8.32
N GLY A 132 4.46 -15.08 -8.71
CA GLY A 132 4.60 -16.05 -9.80
C GLY A 132 5.23 -15.51 -11.07
N LYS A 133 5.23 -16.38 -12.08
CA LYS A 133 5.97 -16.17 -13.35
C LYS A 133 5.07 -15.76 -14.51
N VAL A 134 3.75 -15.77 -14.31
CA VAL A 134 2.77 -15.45 -15.35
C VAL A 134 2.13 -14.12 -15.06
N PHE A 135 2.25 -13.18 -15.99
CA PHE A 135 1.70 -11.84 -15.84
C PHE A 135 0.18 -11.82 -16.00
N ARG A 136 -0.55 -11.53 -14.91
CA ARG A 136 -2.01 -11.44 -14.86
C ARG A 136 -2.46 -10.18 -14.14
N PRO A 137 -2.29 -9.01 -14.73
CA PRO A 137 -2.48 -7.72 -14.03
C PRO A 137 -3.89 -7.52 -13.47
N LYS A 138 -4.91 -8.16 -14.03
CA LYS A 138 -6.30 -8.05 -13.57
C LYS A 138 -6.65 -8.97 -12.39
N GLU A 139 -5.78 -9.92 -12.08
CA GLU A 139 -5.97 -10.89 -10.99
C GLU A 139 -5.14 -10.53 -9.75
N THR A 140 -4.43 -9.39 -9.78
CA THR A 140 -3.54 -8.92 -8.71
C THR A 140 -4.28 -8.52 -7.44
N THR A 141 -3.61 -8.67 -6.29
CA THR A 141 -4.08 -8.20 -4.99
C THR A 141 -3.84 -6.70 -4.85
N PRO A 142 -4.88 -5.89 -4.59
CA PRO A 142 -4.73 -4.46 -4.34
C PRO A 142 -4.30 -4.20 -2.90
N LEU A 143 -3.25 -3.42 -2.71
CA LEU A 143 -2.78 -2.91 -1.42
C LEU A 143 -2.98 -1.40 -1.35
N LYS A 144 -3.41 -0.90 -0.19
CA LYS A 144 -3.75 0.50 0.08
C LYS A 144 -2.67 1.20 0.90
N PRO A 145 -2.68 2.53 1.00
CA PRO A 145 -1.74 3.25 1.86
C PRO A 145 -1.71 2.72 3.29
N GLY A 146 -0.51 2.39 3.76
CA GLY A 146 -0.26 1.74 5.05
C GLY A 146 -0.18 0.22 4.99
N ASP A 147 -0.63 -0.41 3.91
CA ASP A 147 -0.47 -1.86 3.74
C ASP A 147 0.99 -2.22 3.45
N PHE A 148 1.34 -3.44 3.82
CA PHE A 148 2.69 -3.96 3.79
C PHE A 148 2.78 -5.25 2.95
N MET A 149 3.89 -5.40 2.23
CA MET A 149 4.26 -6.64 1.58
C MET A 149 5.76 -6.90 1.75
N ARG A 150 6.13 -8.16 1.90
CA ARG A 150 7.51 -8.63 1.81
C ARG A 150 7.71 -9.41 0.51
N HIS A 151 8.68 -8.99 -0.29
CA HIS A 151 9.18 -9.80 -1.38
C HIS A 151 10.32 -10.67 -0.87
N PRO A 152 10.16 -12.00 -0.83
CA PRO A 152 11.25 -12.89 -0.43
C PRO A 152 12.37 -12.85 -1.46
N LYS A 153 13.59 -13.09 -1.00
CA LYS A 153 14.73 -13.29 -1.87
C LYS A 153 14.41 -14.32 -2.95
N ASP A 154 14.76 -14.02 -4.20
CA ASP A 154 14.55 -14.85 -5.39
C ASP A 154 13.08 -15.24 -5.66
N GLY A 155 12.11 -14.62 -4.95
CA GLY A 155 10.68 -14.85 -5.13
C GLY A 155 10.14 -14.16 -6.39
N PRO A 156 9.61 -14.92 -7.37
CA PRO A 156 9.00 -14.32 -8.56
C PRO A 156 7.74 -13.54 -8.22
N HIS A 157 7.65 -12.31 -8.71
CA HIS A 157 6.50 -11.44 -8.51
C HIS A 157 6.39 -10.41 -9.63
N TYR A 158 5.27 -9.71 -9.66
CA TYR A 158 5.04 -8.53 -10.50
C TYR A 158 4.11 -7.56 -9.76
N ASP A 159 4.28 -6.27 -10.01
CA ASP A 159 3.62 -5.23 -9.25
C ASP A 159 3.53 -3.91 -10.01
N GLY A 160 2.73 -2.97 -9.51
CA GLY A 160 2.62 -1.63 -10.07
C GLY A 160 1.26 -0.99 -9.89
N ALA A 161 0.92 -0.09 -10.81
CA ALA A 161 -0.29 0.71 -10.79
C ALA A 161 -1.25 0.33 -11.92
N LEU A 162 -2.54 0.14 -11.62
CA LEU A 162 -3.57 -0.11 -12.65
C LEU A 162 -4.29 1.18 -13.06
N ASN A 163 -4.98 1.83 -12.14
CA ASN A 163 -5.95 2.87 -12.47
C ASN A 163 -5.53 4.26 -12.01
N GLU A 164 -4.56 4.36 -11.13
CA GLU A 164 -4.09 5.60 -10.53
C GLU A 164 -2.60 5.53 -10.25
N ASP A 165 -1.95 6.69 -10.20
CA ASP A 165 -0.54 6.77 -9.80
C ASP A 165 -0.34 6.23 -8.39
N THR A 166 0.73 5.48 -8.20
CA THR A 166 1.02 4.80 -6.93
C THR A 166 2.45 5.06 -6.48
N TRP A 167 2.62 5.32 -5.19
CA TRP A 167 3.93 5.48 -4.56
C TRP A 167 4.12 4.44 -3.47
N VAL A 168 5.26 3.77 -3.50
CA VAL A 168 5.63 2.76 -2.50
C VAL A 168 7.02 3.04 -1.95
N ALA A 169 7.20 2.86 -0.64
CA ALA A 169 8.52 2.82 -0.02
C ALA A 169 9.04 1.39 -0.07
N ILE A 170 10.25 1.21 -0.56
CA ILE A 170 10.92 -0.10 -0.67
C ILE A 170 12.24 -0.05 0.07
N SER A 171 12.44 -0.96 1.03
CA SER A 171 13.69 -1.10 1.75
C SER A 171 14.23 -2.53 1.66
N GLY A 172 15.54 -2.65 1.81
CA GLY A 172 16.25 -3.93 1.76
C GLY A 172 17.73 -3.77 2.09
N TYR A 173 18.47 -4.82 1.81
CA TYR A 173 19.93 -4.83 1.93
C TYR A 173 20.55 -5.16 0.58
N GLY A 174 21.16 -4.13 -0.04
CA GLY A 174 21.79 -4.25 -1.35
C GLY A 174 23.08 -5.10 -1.37
N PRO A 175 23.62 -5.35 -2.56
CA PRO A 175 23.15 -4.81 -3.82
C PRO A 175 21.88 -5.49 -4.32
N THR A 176 20.93 -4.70 -4.86
CA THR A 176 19.71 -5.20 -5.46
C THR A 176 19.70 -5.00 -6.98
N LYS A 177 19.03 -5.90 -7.67
CA LYS A 177 18.80 -5.84 -9.12
C LYS A 177 17.55 -6.63 -9.47
N ALA A 178 16.71 -6.09 -10.35
CA ALA A 178 15.61 -6.86 -10.92
C ALA A 178 16.13 -7.79 -12.04
N THR A 179 15.69 -9.06 -12.01
CA THR A 179 15.94 -10.03 -13.09
C THR A 179 14.60 -10.44 -13.68
N VAL A 180 14.33 -10.05 -14.91
CA VAL A 180 13.08 -10.37 -15.63
C VAL A 180 13.11 -11.84 -16.04
N ILE A 181 12.03 -12.58 -15.78
CA ILE A 181 12.00 -14.04 -15.94
C ILE A 181 12.08 -14.45 -17.41
N ASP A 182 11.28 -13.81 -18.26
CA ASP A 182 11.23 -14.13 -19.69
C ASP A 182 12.17 -13.24 -20.54
N GLY A 183 13.02 -12.45 -19.88
CA GLY A 183 13.82 -11.40 -20.54
C GLY A 183 12.97 -10.21 -20.98
N GLY A 184 13.59 -9.25 -21.63
CA GLY A 184 12.92 -8.04 -22.12
C GLY A 184 12.87 -6.91 -21.09
N GLU A 185 11.93 -5.98 -21.29
CA GLU A 185 11.78 -4.81 -20.43
C GLU A 185 11.13 -5.14 -19.10
N LEU A 186 11.64 -4.57 -18.03
CA LEU A 186 11.08 -4.75 -16.68
C LEU A 186 9.67 -4.17 -16.57
N PHE A 187 9.41 -3.02 -17.19
CA PHE A 187 8.11 -2.36 -17.09
C PHE A 187 7.31 -2.46 -18.38
N GLY A 188 5.99 -2.52 -18.23
CA GLY A 188 5.06 -2.59 -19.33
C GLY A 188 3.68 -2.05 -18.96
N ARG A 189 2.82 -1.88 -19.98
CA ARG A 189 1.42 -1.53 -19.74
C ARG A 189 0.68 -2.70 -19.11
N SER A 190 -0.23 -2.39 -18.20
CA SER A 190 -1.07 -3.35 -17.47
C SER A 190 -2.28 -3.89 -18.27
N ARG A 191 -2.30 -3.60 -19.58
CA ARG A 191 -3.41 -4.01 -20.50
C ARG A 191 -3.08 -5.30 -21.23
#